data_fa83c2ddbe27318ce34e08085446cabb
#
_entry.id   fa83c2ddbe27318ce34e08085446cabb
#
_cell.length_a   1.000
_cell.length_b   1.000
_cell.length_c   1.000
_cell.angle_alpha   90.00
_cell.angle_beta   90.00
_cell.angle_gamma   90.00
#
_symmetry.space_group_name_H-M   'P 1'
#
loop_
_entity.id
_entity.type
_entity.pdbx_description
1 polymer ?
#
loop_
_entity_poly.entity_id
_entity_poly.type
_entity_poly.pdbx_seq_one_letter_code
_entity_poly.pdbx_strand_id
1 'polypeptide(L)'
;MHHDLATPGPTTLLLFALATFLLTVTPGPGVLYVTARSVSQGRPAGFASMIGIESGEVVWLAAAATGVGALLSASTQALDVLRFAGAAYLIYLGVQRWREVDRPVTPAPARLGRVFVQGFATQLVNPKVAVFFVAFLPQFLNPTASIALQVLVLGAVYISVAVAVDVSYVLAASAVGARFLRSTVAQRRSGRIAAGTYVALGVAAAASGFKRP
;
A
#
# COMPACT_ATOMS: atom_id res chain seq x y z
N MET A 1 6.37 -20.61 29.00
CA MET A 1 6.41 -20.64 27.55
C MET A 1 7.28 -19.45 27.12
N HIS A 2 8.55 -19.69 26.76
CA HIS A 2 9.41 -18.66 26.18
C HIS A 2 8.95 -18.48 24.74
N HIS A 3 8.19 -17.41 24.46
CA HIS A 3 8.05 -16.96 23.09
C HIS A 3 9.42 -16.46 22.63
N ASP A 4 10.06 -17.19 21.72
CA ASP A 4 11.29 -16.72 21.10
C ASP A 4 11.01 -15.32 20.51
N LEU A 5 11.79 -14.33 20.96
CA LEU A 5 11.75 -12.95 20.46
C LEU A 5 12.40 -12.87 19.06
N ALA A 6 12.27 -13.91 18.26
CA ALA A 6 12.87 -13.95 16.93
C ALA A 6 12.24 -12.88 16.03
N THR A 7 13.06 -11.92 15.64
CA THR A 7 12.72 -10.93 14.60
C THR A 7 12.75 -11.57 13.22
N PRO A 8 12.04 -11.01 12.22
CA PRO A 8 12.14 -11.47 10.84
C PRO A 8 13.58 -11.48 10.34
N GLY A 9 14.01 -12.58 9.71
CA GLY A 9 15.35 -12.71 9.16
C GLY A 9 15.62 -11.74 8.00
N PRO A 10 16.90 -11.49 7.64
CA PRO A 10 17.28 -10.53 6.59
C PRO A 10 16.59 -10.76 5.25
N THR A 11 16.46 -12.02 4.84
CA THR A 11 15.77 -12.39 3.59
C THR A 11 14.28 -12.00 3.64
N THR A 12 13.61 -12.26 4.76
CA THR A 12 12.19 -11.88 4.96
C THR A 12 12.04 -10.37 4.91
N LEU A 13 12.91 -9.61 5.58
CA LEU A 13 12.93 -8.15 5.57
C LEU A 13 13.13 -7.60 4.15
N LEU A 14 14.09 -8.16 3.40
CA LEU A 14 14.37 -7.72 2.03
C LEU A 14 13.18 -7.99 1.09
N LEU A 15 12.61 -9.20 1.14
CA LEU A 15 11.46 -9.56 0.32
C LEU A 15 10.23 -8.72 0.68
N PHE A 16 10.00 -8.46 1.96
CA PHE A 16 8.92 -7.61 2.42
C PHE A 16 9.13 -6.15 1.98
N ALA A 17 10.35 -5.60 2.12
CA ALA A 17 10.68 -4.27 1.66
C ALA A 17 10.48 -4.12 0.14
N LEU A 18 10.91 -5.11 -0.65
CA LEU A 18 10.71 -5.13 -2.10
C LEU A 18 9.21 -5.17 -2.45
N ALA A 19 8.44 -6.02 -1.79
CA ALA A 19 7.00 -6.09 -2.01
C ALA A 19 6.30 -4.80 -1.62
N THR A 20 6.68 -4.20 -0.49
CA THR A 20 6.19 -2.88 -0.05
C THR A 20 6.53 -1.80 -1.07
N PHE A 21 7.78 -1.78 -1.56
CA PHE A 21 8.21 -0.82 -2.58
C PHE A 21 7.37 -0.95 -3.86
N LEU A 22 7.20 -2.17 -4.38
CA LEU A 22 6.37 -2.42 -5.56
C LEU A 22 4.91 -2.00 -5.34
N LEU A 23 4.38 -2.24 -4.15
CA LEU A 23 3.05 -1.81 -3.78
C LEU A 23 2.96 -0.28 -3.74
N THR A 24 3.84 0.39 -2.99
CA THR A 24 3.77 1.83 -2.73
C THR A 24 4.08 2.65 -3.97
N VAL A 25 5.09 2.26 -4.77
CA VAL A 25 5.43 2.93 -6.04
C VAL A 25 4.35 2.77 -7.11
N THR A 26 3.48 1.77 -6.96
CA THR A 26 2.36 1.57 -7.88
C THR A 26 1.28 2.62 -7.64
N PRO A 27 0.94 3.48 -8.63
CA PRO A 27 -0.06 4.52 -8.47
C PRO A 27 -1.43 3.95 -8.13
N GLY A 28 -1.83 4.08 -6.86
CA GLY A 28 -3.16 3.79 -6.34
C GLY A 28 -3.86 5.07 -5.88
N PRO A 29 -5.03 4.97 -5.22
CA PRO A 29 -5.79 6.13 -4.75
C PRO A 29 -4.96 7.10 -3.90
N GLY A 30 -4.11 6.60 -2.99
CA GLY A 30 -3.22 7.41 -2.14
C GLY A 30 -2.21 8.20 -2.97
N VAL A 31 -1.40 7.51 -3.79
CA VAL A 31 -0.38 8.15 -4.65
C VAL A 31 -1.01 9.14 -5.62
N LEU A 32 -2.16 8.79 -6.21
CA LEU A 32 -2.88 9.72 -7.10
C LEU A 32 -3.35 10.97 -6.35
N TYR A 33 -3.82 10.81 -5.12
CA TYR A 33 -4.24 11.93 -4.28
C TYR A 33 -3.05 12.83 -3.93
N VAL A 34 -1.93 12.26 -3.43
CA VAL A 34 -0.70 13.00 -3.12
C VAL A 34 -0.18 13.75 -4.35
N THR A 35 -0.09 13.07 -5.49
CA THR A 35 0.36 13.65 -6.75
C THR A 35 -0.53 14.80 -7.20
N ALA A 36 -1.86 14.60 -7.21
CA ALA A 36 -2.82 15.61 -7.63
C ALA A 36 -2.77 16.85 -6.73
N ARG A 37 -2.63 16.70 -5.41
CA ARG A 37 -2.46 17.81 -4.46
C ARG A 37 -1.13 18.53 -4.64
N SER A 38 -0.05 17.79 -4.83
CA SER A 38 1.28 18.34 -5.08
C SER A 38 1.33 19.19 -6.33
N VAL A 39 0.66 18.77 -7.39
CA VAL A 39 0.60 19.50 -8.66
C VAL A 39 -0.34 20.72 -8.58
N SER A 40 -1.52 20.56 -7.96
CA SER A 40 -2.55 21.61 -7.96
C SER A 40 -2.32 22.70 -6.92
N GLN A 41 -1.69 22.37 -5.78
CA GLN A 41 -1.51 23.28 -4.64
C GLN A 41 -0.05 23.37 -4.15
N GLY A 42 0.89 22.70 -4.83
CA GLY A 42 2.32 22.74 -4.50
C GLY A 42 2.72 21.84 -3.33
N ARG A 43 3.99 21.93 -2.94
CA ARG A 43 4.62 21.08 -1.91
C ARG A 43 3.88 21.05 -0.57
N PRO A 44 3.42 22.18 0.01
CA PRO A 44 2.75 22.11 1.32
C PRO A 44 1.51 21.22 1.33
N ALA A 45 0.71 21.28 0.27
CA ALA A 45 -0.47 20.42 0.13
C ALA A 45 -0.08 18.96 -0.18
N GLY A 46 0.99 18.74 -0.94
CA GLY A 46 1.58 17.43 -1.16
C GLY A 46 1.98 16.77 0.16
N PHE A 47 2.75 17.46 1.00
CA PHE A 47 3.16 16.93 2.30
C PHE A 47 1.97 16.75 3.27
N ALA A 48 1.01 17.67 3.29
CA ALA A 48 -0.20 17.50 4.11
C ALA A 48 -1.00 16.27 3.70
N SER A 49 -1.13 16.00 2.39
CA SER A 49 -1.79 14.80 1.89
C SER A 49 -1.02 13.53 2.22
N MET A 50 0.32 13.55 2.08
CA MET A 50 1.20 12.44 2.43
C MET A 50 1.06 12.08 3.91
N ILE A 51 1.18 13.05 4.83
CA ILE A 51 1.03 12.81 6.26
C ILE A 51 -0.35 12.21 6.58
N GLY A 52 -1.41 12.67 5.89
CA GLY A 52 -2.74 12.07 6.02
C GLY A 52 -2.75 10.60 5.58
N ILE A 53 -2.18 10.27 4.43
CA ILE A 53 -2.05 8.90 3.90
C ILE A 53 -1.28 8.03 4.90
N GLU A 54 -0.10 8.45 5.34
CA GLU A 54 0.73 7.69 6.28
C GLU A 54 0.03 7.46 7.63
N SER A 55 -0.72 8.45 8.11
CA SER A 55 -1.55 8.29 9.32
C SER A 55 -2.62 7.20 9.15
N GLY A 56 -3.22 7.09 7.96
CA GLY A 56 -4.15 6.00 7.63
C GLY A 56 -3.46 4.64 7.57
N GLU A 57 -2.21 4.58 7.11
CA GLU A 57 -1.41 3.34 7.10
C GLU A 57 -1.06 2.88 8.51
N VAL A 58 -0.75 3.81 9.42
CA VAL A 58 -0.53 3.49 10.84
C VAL A 58 -1.78 2.87 11.47
N VAL A 59 -2.97 3.32 11.12
CA VAL A 59 -4.23 2.70 11.59
C VAL A 59 -4.36 1.27 11.05
N TRP A 60 -4.07 1.03 9.79
CA TRP A 60 -4.07 -0.31 9.20
C TRP A 60 -3.03 -1.22 9.87
N LEU A 61 -1.84 -0.70 10.15
CA LEU A 61 -0.79 -1.42 10.86
C LEU A 61 -1.22 -1.80 12.28
N ALA A 62 -1.84 -0.86 13.02
CA ALA A 62 -2.37 -1.13 14.34
C ALA A 62 -3.49 -2.18 14.31
N ALA A 63 -4.38 -2.11 13.33
CA ALA A 63 -5.41 -3.13 13.12
C ALA A 63 -4.80 -4.49 12.79
N ALA A 64 -3.75 -4.54 11.97
CA ALA A 64 -3.03 -5.77 11.67
C ALA A 64 -2.34 -6.34 12.91
N ALA A 65 -1.70 -5.51 13.74
CA ALA A 65 -1.01 -5.95 14.95
C ALA A 65 -1.97 -6.62 15.97
N THR A 66 -3.21 -6.17 16.03
CA THR A 66 -4.24 -6.72 16.93
C THR A 66 -5.04 -7.85 16.28
N GLY A 67 -5.27 -7.79 14.98
CA GLY A 67 -6.16 -8.72 14.27
C GLY A 67 -5.45 -9.94 13.66
N VAL A 68 -4.21 -9.78 13.20
CA VAL A 68 -3.48 -10.87 12.53
C VAL A 68 -3.19 -12.04 13.48
N GLY A 69 -2.93 -11.78 14.77
CA GLY A 69 -2.75 -12.83 15.77
C GLY A 69 -3.99 -13.73 15.88
N ALA A 70 -5.18 -13.14 15.88
CA ALA A 70 -6.45 -13.87 15.88
C ALA A 70 -6.67 -14.63 14.55
N LEU A 71 -6.25 -14.06 13.43
CA LEU A 71 -6.31 -14.71 12.11
C LEU A 71 -5.36 -15.90 12.01
N LEU A 72 -4.13 -15.79 12.54
CA LEU A 72 -3.16 -16.89 12.55
C LEU A 72 -3.55 -18.03 13.49
N SER A 73 -4.32 -17.73 14.55
CA SER A 73 -4.94 -18.75 15.43
C SER A 73 -6.20 -19.39 14.83
N ALA A 74 -6.74 -18.80 13.76
CA ALA A 74 -7.82 -19.39 12.97
C ALA A 74 -7.32 -20.59 12.14
N SER A 75 -8.24 -21.35 11.55
CA SER A 75 -7.87 -22.54 10.76
C SER A 75 -7.01 -22.14 9.53
N THR A 76 -6.13 -23.07 9.12
CA THR A 76 -5.30 -22.91 7.91
C THR A 76 -6.17 -22.59 6.68
N GLN A 77 -7.37 -23.16 6.62
CA GLN A 77 -8.33 -22.90 5.54
C GLN A 77 -8.80 -21.43 5.54
N ALA A 78 -9.00 -20.81 6.70
CA ALA A 78 -9.39 -19.40 6.77
C ALA A 78 -8.30 -18.48 6.21
N LEU A 79 -7.03 -18.78 6.49
CA LEU A 79 -5.90 -18.04 5.93
C LEU A 79 -5.79 -18.21 4.41
N ASP A 80 -6.00 -19.43 3.90
CA ASP A 80 -5.96 -19.69 2.46
C ASP A 80 -7.12 -19.00 1.74
N VAL A 81 -8.34 -19.03 2.28
CA VAL A 81 -9.49 -18.28 1.74
C VAL A 81 -9.18 -16.78 1.68
N LEU A 82 -8.65 -16.22 2.76
CA LEU A 82 -8.31 -14.79 2.83
C LEU A 82 -7.24 -14.40 1.81
N ARG A 83 -6.24 -15.24 1.65
CA ARG A 83 -5.15 -15.05 0.69
C ARG A 83 -5.64 -15.08 -0.75
N PHE A 84 -6.42 -16.12 -1.13
CA PHE A 84 -6.95 -16.22 -2.50
C PHE A 84 -7.98 -15.13 -2.79
N ALA A 85 -8.81 -14.75 -1.81
CA ALA A 85 -9.70 -13.61 -1.94
C ALA A 85 -8.93 -12.29 -2.14
N GLY A 86 -7.86 -12.08 -1.37
CA GLY A 86 -6.97 -10.92 -1.53
C GLY A 86 -6.27 -10.90 -2.89
N ALA A 87 -5.75 -12.06 -3.34
CA ALA A 87 -5.14 -12.19 -4.67
C ALA A 87 -6.13 -11.88 -5.80
N ALA A 88 -7.33 -12.45 -5.75
CA ALA A 88 -8.39 -12.20 -6.72
C ALA A 88 -8.79 -10.71 -6.73
N TYR A 89 -8.85 -10.10 -5.55
CA TYR A 89 -9.17 -8.68 -5.42
C TYR A 89 -8.08 -7.77 -5.99
N LEU A 90 -6.79 -8.08 -5.78
CA LEU A 90 -5.69 -7.34 -6.42
C LEU A 90 -5.76 -7.44 -7.95
N ILE A 91 -6.05 -8.61 -8.48
CA ILE A 91 -6.27 -8.80 -9.92
C ILE A 91 -7.45 -7.96 -10.42
N TYR A 92 -8.56 -7.97 -9.66
CA TYR A 92 -9.74 -7.14 -9.97
C TYR A 92 -9.37 -5.64 -10.01
N LEU A 93 -8.64 -5.14 -9.02
CA LEU A 93 -8.17 -3.75 -9.00
C LEU A 93 -7.27 -3.42 -10.20
N GLY A 94 -6.42 -4.35 -10.61
CA GLY A 94 -5.59 -4.22 -11.81
C GLY A 94 -6.45 -4.06 -13.07
N VAL A 95 -7.44 -4.90 -13.25
CA VAL A 95 -8.39 -4.82 -14.37
C VAL A 95 -9.21 -3.53 -14.34
N GLN A 96 -9.73 -3.14 -13.16
CA GLN A 96 -10.48 -1.90 -12.99
C GLN A 96 -9.60 -0.69 -13.33
N ARG A 97 -8.37 -0.65 -12.82
CA ARG A 97 -7.42 0.44 -13.12
C ARG A 97 -7.08 0.53 -14.60
N TRP A 98 -6.98 -0.61 -15.28
CA TRP A 98 -6.77 -0.63 -16.73
C TRP A 98 -7.92 0.04 -17.49
N ARG A 99 -9.16 -0.16 -17.05
CA ARG A 99 -10.36 0.42 -17.66
C ARG A 99 -10.53 1.92 -17.39
N GLU A 100 -9.99 2.41 -16.27
CA GLU A 100 -10.18 3.80 -15.79
C GLU A 100 -9.00 4.73 -16.09
N VAL A 101 -8.06 4.30 -16.93
CA VAL A 101 -6.82 5.04 -17.23
C VAL A 101 -7.04 6.47 -17.72
N ASP A 102 -8.21 6.77 -18.25
CA ASP A 102 -8.50 8.06 -18.94
C ASP A 102 -9.18 9.11 -18.04
N ARG A 103 -9.37 8.86 -16.74
CA ARG A 103 -10.01 9.83 -15.84
C ARG A 103 -8.99 10.71 -15.10
N PRO A 104 -8.84 11.99 -15.48
CA PRO A 104 -7.98 12.92 -14.73
C PRO A 104 -8.63 13.30 -13.39
N VAL A 105 -7.84 13.30 -12.32
CA VAL A 105 -8.28 13.78 -11.01
C VAL A 105 -7.60 15.10 -10.71
N THR A 106 -8.33 16.20 -10.84
CA THR A 106 -7.84 17.53 -10.45
C THR A 106 -8.66 18.04 -9.27
N PRO A 107 -8.15 17.93 -8.03
CA PRO A 107 -8.89 18.38 -6.86
C PRO A 107 -8.94 19.91 -6.78
N ALA A 108 -10.10 20.45 -6.38
CA ALA A 108 -10.23 21.88 -6.08
C ALA A 108 -9.32 22.28 -4.89
N PRO A 109 -8.79 23.53 -4.87
CA PRO A 109 -7.97 24.03 -3.76
C PRO A 109 -8.69 23.87 -2.40
N ALA A 110 -7.94 23.46 -1.38
CA ALA A 110 -8.46 23.28 -0.03
C ALA A 110 -7.42 23.66 1.03
N ARG A 111 -7.87 23.98 2.25
CA ARG A 111 -6.99 24.23 3.41
C ARG A 111 -6.20 22.96 3.74
N LEU A 112 -4.95 23.09 4.19
CA LEU A 112 -4.04 21.96 4.48
C LEU A 112 -4.64 20.93 5.44
N GLY A 113 -5.35 21.36 6.49
CA GLY A 113 -6.04 20.44 7.41
C GLY A 113 -7.11 19.59 6.71
N ARG A 114 -7.86 20.17 5.74
CA ARG A 114 -8.81 19.40 4.94
C ARG A 114 -8.08 18.43 3.99
N VAL A 115 -6.95 18.84 3.44
CA VAL A 115 -6.11 17.99 2.59
C VAL A 115 -5.61 16.78 3.37
N PHE A 116 -5.11 17.00 4.59
CA PHE A 116 -4.73 15.91 5.51
C PHE A 116 -5.89 14.93 5.77
N VAL A 117 -7.05 15.44 6.22
CA VAL A 117 -8.21 14.59 6.54
C VAL A 117 -8.69 13.79 5.33
N GLN A 118 -8.67 14.40 4.16
CA GLN A 118 -9.03 13.70 2.92
C GLN A 118 -8.00 12.63 2.54
N GLY A 119 -6.69 12.89 2.74
CA GLY A 119 -5.63 11.89 2.56
C GLY A 119 -5.83 10.71 3.52
N PHE A 120 -6.03 10.99 4.79
CA PHE A 120 -6.32 9.99 5.82
C PHE A 120 -7.54 9.12 5.47
N ALA A 121 -8.67 9.74 5.13
CA ALA A 121 -9.86 9.02 4.71
C ALA A 121 -9.63 8.19 3.44
N THR A 122 -8.89 8.74 2.46
CA THR A 122 -8.54 8.03 1.23
C THR A 122 -7.77 6.74 1.54
N GLN A 123 -6.85 6.79 2.50
CA GLN A 123 -6.05 5.61 2.85
C GLN A 123 -6.83 4.61 3.70
N LEU A 124 -7.69 5.06 4.60
CA LEU A 124 -8.55 4.15 5.39
C LEU A 124 -9.47 3.30 4.51
N VAL A 125 -10.03 3.91 3.45
CA VAL A 125 -10.89 3.18 2.52
C VAL A 125 -10.12 2.61 1.33
N ASN A 126 -8.78 2.66 1.35
CA ASN A 126 -7.96 2.17 0.25
C ASN A 126 -7.92 0.63 0.23
N PRO A 127 -8.60 0.00 -0.73
CA PRO A 127 -8.68 -1.45 -0.75
C PRO A 127 -7.34 -2.13 -1.03
N LYS A 128 -6.41 -1.45 -1.69
CA LYS A 128 -5.05 -1.94 -1.93
C LYS A 128 -4.32 -2.17 -0.61
N VAL A 129 -4.42 -1.22 0.30
CA VAL A 129 -3.77 -1.24 1.61
C VAL A 129 -4.43 -2.27 2.51
N ALA A 130 -5.77 -2.30 2.54
CA ALA A 130 -6.53 -3.31 3.28
C ALA A 130 -6.09 -4.73 2.91
N VAL A 131 -6.04 -5.04 1.61
CA VAL A 131 -5.62 -6.37 1.12
C VAL A 131 -4.16 -6.66 1.49
N PHE A 132 -3.27 -5.67 1.41
CA PHE A 132 -1.88 -5.86 1.76
C PHE A 132 -1.73 -6.25 3.24
N PHE A 133 -2.34 -5.51 4.15
CA PHE A 133 -2.22 -5.80 5.58
C PHE A 133 -2.95 -7.07 5.99
N VAL A 134 -4.09 -7.38 5.38
CA VAL A 134 -4.92 -8.52 5.77
C VAL A 134 -4.48 -9.82 5.10
N ALA A 135 -4.12 -9.79 3.82
CA ALA A 135 -3.83 -11.01 3.07
C ALA A 135 -2.33 -11.21 2.78
N PHE A 136 -1.54 -10.15 2.72
CA PHE A 136 -0.13 -10.24 2.31
C PHE A 136 0.83 -10.22 3.50
N LEU A 137 0.67 -9.31 4.47
CA LEU A 137 1.52 -9.23 5.67
C LEU A 137 1.63 -10.57 6.43
N PRO A 138 0.54 -11.35 6.65
CA PRO A 138 0.62 -12.61 7.38
C PRO A 138 1.57 -13.64 6.77
N GLN A 139 1.86 -13.54 5.47
CA GLN A 139 2.76 -14.47 4.76
C GLN A 139 4.24 -14.31 5.17
N PHE A 140 4.58 -13.18 5.82
CA PHE A 140 5.92 -12.86 6.30
C PHE A 140 6.09 -13.10 7.80
N LEU A 141 5.04 -13.56 8.49
CA LEU A 141 5.06 -13.79 9.93
C LEU A 141 5.35 -15.27 10.24
N ASN A 142 6.19 -15.46 11.24
CA ASN A 142 6.41 -16.78 11.85
C ASN A 142 5.45 -16.94 13.02
N PRO A 143 4.49 -17.90 12.97
CA PRO A 143 3.49 -18.09 14.03
C PRO A 143 4.08 -18.58 15.34
N THR A 144 5.31 -19.12 15.35
CA THR A 144 5.98 -19.63 16.57
C THR A 144 6.68 -18.53 17.37
N ALA A 145 6.85 -17.33 16.78
CA ALA A 145 7.50 -16.19 17.41
C ALA A 145 6.49 -15.09 17.77
N SER A 146 6.94 -14.03 18.47
CA SER A 146 6.09 -12.90 18.84
C SER A 146 5.53 -12.17 17.62
N ILE A 147 4.25 -12.38 17.32
CA ILE A 147 3.55 -11.72 16.20
C ILE A 147 3.61 -10.20 16.33
N ALA A 148 3.37 -9.66 17.54
CA ALA A 148 3.38 -8.22 17.77
C ALA A 148 4.74 -7.59 17.43
N LEU A 149 5.85 -8.21 17.84
CA LEU A 149 7.19 -7.73 17.52
C LEU A 149 7.47 -7.78 16.02
N GLN A 150 7.10 -8.88 15.35
CA GLN A 150 7.28 -9.01 13.91
C GLN A 150 6.46 -7.96 13.15
N VAL A 151 5.21 -7.73 13.54
CA VAL A 151 4.35 -6.69 12.92
C VAL A 151 4.94 -5.30 13.15
N LEU A 152 5.50 -5.01 14.33
CA LEU A 152 6.17 -3.72 14.58
C LEU A 152 7.40 -3.54 13.67
N VAL A 153 8.25 -4.57 13.54
CA VAL A 153 9.45 -4.51 12.70
C VAL A 153 9.08 -4.37 11.22
N LEU A 154 8.19 -5.22 10.72
CA LEU A 154 7.72 -5.15 9.34
C LEU A 154 6.96 -3.85 9.07
N GLY A 155 6.17 -3.38 10.03
CA GLY A 155 5.49 -2.10 9.96
C GLY A 155 6.44 -0.92 9.87
N ALA A 156 7.54 -0.93 10.63
CA ALA A 156 8.56 0.11 10.54
C ALA A 156 9.23 0.11 9.13
N VAL A 157 9.51 -1.08 8.57
CA VAL A 157 10.00 -1.22 7.18
C VAL A 157 8.96 -0.67 6.20
N TYR A 158 7.69 -1.04 6.38
CA TYR A 158 6.59 -0.58 5.51
C TYR A 158 6.51 0.95 5.49
N ILE A 159 6.36 1.58 6.65
CA ILE A 159 6.24 3.05 6.77
C ILE A 159 7.49 3.74 6.21
N SER A 160 8.69 3.22 6.49
CA SER A 160 9.93 3.83 5.96
C SER A 160 9.97 3.84 4.43
N VAL A 161 9.58 2.72 3.80
CA VAL A 161 9.52 2.62 2.33
C VAL A 161 8.41 3.49 1.78
N ALA A 162 7.22 3.49 2.40
CA ALA A 162 6.07 4.28 1.96
C ALA A 162 6.38 5.78 2.00
N VAL A 163 6.91 6.28 3.13
CA VAL A 163 7.35 7.68 3.28
C VAL A 163 8.38 8.06 2.22
N ALA A 164 9.40 7.23 1.98
CA ALA A 164 10.43 7.52 0.98
C ALA A 164 9.84 7.64 -0.44
N VAL A 165 8.91 6.74 -0.79
CA VAL A 165 8.21 6.75 -2.07
C VAL A 165 7.30 7.98 -2.18
N ASP A 166 6.49 8.24 -1.17
CA ASP A 166 5.54 9.35 -1.18
C ASP A 166 6.23 10.73 -1.18
N VAL A 167 7.34 10.90 -0.44
CA VAL A 167 8.20 12.09 -0.53
C VAL A 167 8.70 12.28 -1.97
N SER A 168 9.13 11.20 -2.62
CA SER A 168 9.58 11.25 -4.02
C SER A 168 8.45 11.71 -4.95
N TYR A 169 7.22 11.24 -4.74
CA TYR A 169 6.04 11.70 -5.50
C TYR A 169 5.72 13.16 -5.23
N VAL A 170 5.75 13.62 -3.95
CA VAL A 170 5.53 15.05 -3.63
C VAL A 170 6.53 15.92 -4.34
N LEU A 171 7.82 15.59 -4.26
CA LEU A 171 8.89 16.41 -4.86
C LEU A 171 8.83 16.40 -6.38
N ALA A 172 8.71 15.22 -6.99
CA ALA A 172 8.62 15.07 -8.44
C ALA A 172 7.36 15.77 -9.01
N ALA A 173 6.20 15.53 -8.39
CA ALA A 173 4.95 16.12 -8.85
C ALA A 173 4.94 17.66 -8.70
N SER A 174 5.50 18.19 -7.61
CA SER A 174 5.62 19.64 -7.41
C SER A 174 6.60 20.31 -8.38
N ALA A 175 7.66 19.58 -8.81
CA ALA A 175 8.65 20.11 -9.73
C ALA A 175 8.16 20.10 -11.20
N VAL A 176 7.45 19.02 -11.59
CA VAL A 176 6.98 18.85 -12.97
C VAL A 176 5.64 19.55 -13.19
N GLY A 177 4.89 19.83 -12.14
CA GLY A 177 3.70 20.67 -12.08
C GLY A 177 2.69 20.41 -13.20
N ALA A 178 2.21 21.49 -13.79
CA ALA A 178 1.17 21.48 -14.83
C ALA A 178 1.52 20.67 -16.10
N ARG A 179 2.80 20.38 -16.37
CA ARG A 179 3.20 19.57 -17.55
C ARG A 179 2.74 18.12 -17.44
N PHE A 180 2.84 17.50 -16.24
CA PHE A 180 2.41 16.13 -16.04
C PHE A 180 0.88 15.99 -16.14
N LEU A 181 0.13 16.93 -15.54
CA LEU A 181 -1.35 16.93 -15.65
C LEU A 181 -1.84 17.18 -17.08
N ARG A 182 -1.08 17.88 -17.90
CA ARG A 182 -1.41 18.11 -19.32
C ARG A 182 -1.06 16.95 -20.23
N SER A 183 -0.19 16.03 -19.79
CA SER A 183 0.25 14.88 -20.59
C SER A 183 -0.66 13.67 -20.39
N THR A 184 -1.66 13.51 -21.24
CA THR A 184 -2.51 12.31 -21.28
C THR A 184 -1.71 11.01 -21.47
N VAL A 185 -0.60 11.08 -22.21
CA VAL A 185 0.30 9.93 -22.41
C VAL A 185 0.98 9.50 -21.12
N ALA A 186 1.50 10.45 -20.32
CA ALA A 186 2.14 10.13 -19.04
C ALA A 186 1.14 9.53 -18.04
N GLN A 187 -0.07 10.08 -17.98
CA GLN A 187 -1.15 9.56 -17.12
C GLN A 187 -1.58 8.15 -17.54
N ARG A 188 -1.75 7.90 -18.84
CA ARG A 188 -2.07 6.57 -19.38
C ARG A 188 -0.98 5.54 -19.09
N ARG A 189 0.30 5.88 -19.29
CA ARG A 189 1.43 5.00 -18.98
C ARG A 189 1.47 4.65 -17.49
N SER A 190 1.35 5.64 -16.61
CA SER A 190 1.28 5.44 -15.16
C SER A 190 0.12 4.52 -14.76
N GLY A 191 -1.07 4.72 -15.32
CA GLY A 191 -2.24 3.87 -15.08
C GLY A 191 -2.04 2.41 -15.52
N ARG A 192 -1.41 2.20 -16.69
CA ARG A 192 -1.11 0.84 -17.20
C ARG A 192 -0.06 0.12 -16.36
N ILE A 193 0.99 0.82 -15.93
CA ILE A 193 2.00 0.27 -15.01
C ILE A 193 1.32 -0.15 -13.71
N ALA A 194 0.47 0.72 -13.12
CA ALA A 194 -0.29 0.40 -11.92
C ALA A 194 -1.15 -0.86 -12.09
N ALA A 195 -1.89 -0.95 -13.18
CA ALA A 195 -2.72 -2.11 -13.49
C ALA A 195 -1.90 -3.41 -13.57
N GLY A 196 -0.77 -3.37 -14.28
CA GLY A 196 0.14 -4.51 -14.40
C GLY A 196 0.73 -4.94 -13.06
N THR A 197 1.12 -3.99 -12.21
CA THR A 197 1.68 -4.28 -10.87
C THR A 197 0.63 -4.92 -9.96
N TYR A 198 -0.62 -4.46 -9.97
CA TYR A 198 -1.69 -5.10 -9.19
C TYR A 198 -1.92 -6.55 -9.61
N VAL A 199 -1.95 -6.82 -10.93
CA VAL A 199 -2.09 -8.19 -11.44
C VAL A 199 -0.90 -9.03 -11.01
N ALA A 200 0.33 -8.53 -11.16
CA ALA A 200 1.55 -9.25 -10.77
C ALA A 200 1.57 -9.59 -9.26
N LEU A 201 1.21 -8.63 -8.39
CA LEU A 201 1.11 -8.86 -6.95
C LEU A 201 0.02 -9.88 -6.61
N GLY A 202 -1.13 -9.82 -7.27
CA GLY A 202 -2.21 -10.80 -7.08
C GLY A 202 -1.79 -12.21 -7.49
N VAL A 203 -1.14 -12.36 -8.64
CA VAL A 203 -0.59 -13.64 -9.11
C VAL A 203 0.49 -14.17 -8.16
N ALA A 204 1.43 -13.31 -7.72
CA ALA A 204 2.46 -13.69 -6.76
C ALA A 204 1.86 -14.16 -5.41
N ALA A 205 0.85 -13.44 -4.91
CA ALA A 205 0.14 -13.83 -3.69
C ALA A 205 -0.58 -15.18 -3.84
N ALA A 206 -1.21 -15.45 -4.97
CA ALA A 206 -1.81 -16.75 -5.25
C ALA A 206 -0.76 -17.86 -5.35
N ALA A 207 0.32 -17.64 -6.11
CA ALA A 207 1.36 -18.64 -6.38
C ALA A 207 2.12 -19.07 -5.11
N SER A 208 2.32 -18.16 -4.14
CA SER A 208 2.98 -18.50 -2.87
C SER A 208 2.18 -19.51 -2.02
N GLY A 209 0.88 -19.74 -2.30
CA GLY A 209 0.01 -20.77 -1.70
C GLY A 209 0.31 -22.20 -2.11
N PHE A 210 0.79 -22.38 -3.32
CA PHE A 210 1.08 -23.72 -3.86
C PHE A 210 2.39 -24.33 -3.35
N LYS A 211 3.21 -23.59 -2.59
CA LYS A 211 4.54 -24.02 -2.11
C LYS A 211 4.59 -24.48 -0.64
N ARG A 212 3.46 -24.73 0.01
CA ARG A 212 3.47 -25.38 1.34
C ARG A 212 3.45 -26.90 1.15
N PRO A 213 4.49 -27.62 1.68
CA PRO A 213 4.46 -29.08 1.76
C PRO A 213 3.40 -29.55 2.76
#